data_934829dca783674a81483fe18862d3dd
#
_entry.id   934829dca783674a81483fe18862d3dd
#
_cell.length_a   1.000
_cell.length_b   1.000
_cell.length_c   1.000
_cell.angle_alpha   90.00
_cell.angle_beta   90.00
_cell.angle_gamma   90.00
#
_symmetry.space_group_name_H-M   'P 1'
#
loop_
_entity.id
_entity.type
_entity.pdbx_description
1 polymer ?
#
loop_
_entity_poly.entity_id
_entity_poly.type
_entity_poly.pdbx_seq_one_letter_code
_entity_poly.pdbx_strand_id
1 'polypeptide(L)'
;XCLFVVTRFAPSPTGLLHLGHAYAAIQAHDHARAKGGRFLLRIEDIDGTRSREPFVAGILDDLAWLGLSWDGPVVRQSQRLALYDAALARLRAAGLLYPCFCTRADIAREIAESASAPHHGPDGPVYPGLCRHLDPAAAAARIAAGEPHAWRLRMEPALARTGLLHWHDVDAGDRTADPAAFGDVVLARKDAPASYHLAVTVDDAAQGVTHVVRGVDLYPATDVHRLLQALLDLPTPVYRHHPLLTGPDGTRLAKRNGAPALADLRQAGEDGRALADRLRVGRLPIGFAARDA
;
A
#
# COMPACT_ATOMS: atom_id res chain seq x y z
N UNK A 1 11.21 7.17 26.03
CA UNK A 1 11.00 7.41 25.65
C UNK A 1 10.02 7.34 25.26
N CYS A 2 9.51 8.12 25.58
CA CYS A 2 8.13 8.16 25.09
C CYS A 2 8.17 8.38 23.57
N LEU A 3 7.86 7.35 22.83
CA LEU A 3 7.85 7.45 21.36
C LEU A 3 6.72 8.40 20.93
N PHE A 4 7.10 9.47 20.26
CA PHE A 4 6.11 10.39 19.71
C PHE A 4 5.39 9.70 18.55
N VAL A 5 4.08 9.49 18.69
CA VAL A 5 3.31 8.70 17.73
C VAL A 5 3.02 9.52 16.49
N VAL A 6 3.31 8.94 15.32
CA VAL A 6 2.98 9.53 14.02
C VAL A 6 2.28 8.45 13.19
N THR A 7 1.05 8.73 12.79
CA THR A 7 0.29 7.86 11.88
C THR A 7 0.01 8.61 10.58
N ARG A 8 -0.62 7.94 9.62
CA ARG A 8 -1.00 8.58 8.36
C ARG A 8 -2.20 7.90 7.73
N PHE A 9 -2.90 8.65 6.91
CA PHE A 9 -3.90 8.14 5.98
C PHE A 9 -3.36 8.44 4.58
N ALA A 10 -3.37 7.44 3.71
CA ALA A 10 -2.64 7.54 2.42
C ALA A 10 -3.52 7.07 1.26
N PRO A 11 -4.58 7.82 0.92
CA PRO A 11 -5.49 7.38 -0.13
C PRO A 11 -4.97 7.72 -1.52
N SER A 12 -5.40 6.90 -2.51
CA SER A 12 -5.16 7.19 -3.92
C SER A 12 -6.31 8.04 -4.46
N PRO A 13 -6.02 9.14 -5.17
CA PRO A 13 -7.08 10.02 -5.70
C PRO A 13 -7.58 9.52 -7.05
N THR A 14 -8.01 8.26 -7.10
CA THR A 14 -8.48 7.61 -8.33
C THR A 14 -9.98 7.41 -8.33
N GLY A 15 -10.66 7.91 -7.30
CA GLY A 15 -12.11 7.86 -7.17
C GLY A 15 -12.55 8.57 -5.92
N LEU A 16 -13.84 8.58 -5.69
CA LEU A 16 -14.43 9.20 -4.50
C LEU A 16 -14.25 8.27 -3.30
N LEU A 17 -14.10 8.86 -2.12
CA LEU A 17 -14.01 8.07 -0.89
C LEU A 17 -15.40 7.53 -0.52
N HIS A 18 -15.41 6.34 0.09
CA HIS A 18 -16.62 5.74 0.64
C HIS A 18 -16.44 5.46 2.13
N LEU A 19 -17.43 4.78 2.74
CA LEU A 19 -17.41 4.52 4.18
C LEU A 19 -16.17 3.75 4.63
N GLY A 20 -15.68 2.84 3.81
CA GLY A 20 -14.46 2.10 4.17
C GLY A 20 -13.26 3.02 4.32
N HIS A 21 -13.15 4.01 3.43
CA HIS A 21 -12.07 4.99 3.54
C HIS A 21 -12.24 5.87 4.78
N ALA A 22 -13.48 6.25 5.08
CA ALA A 22 -13.76 7.05 6.28
C ALA A 22 -13.32 6.28 7.53
N TYR A 23 -13.67 4.99 7.59
CA TYR A 23 -13.31 4.14 8.70
C TYR A 23 -11.79 4.06 8.85
N ALA A 24 -11.09 3.85 7.73
CA ALA A 24 -9.63 3.75 7.76
C ALA A 24 -8.99 5.06 8.25
N ALA A 25 -9.48 6.20 7.74
CA ALA A 25 -8.94 7.50 8.15
C ALA A 25 -9.16 7.74 9.64
N ILE A 26 -10.36 7.40 10.14
CA ILE A 26 -10.69 7.57 11.55
C ILE A 26 -9.79 6.70 12.42
N GLN A 27 -9.54 5.45 12.01
CA GLN A 27 -8.68 4.57 12.79
C GLN A 27 -7.27 5.16 12.95
N ALA A 28 -6.69 5.65 11.87
CA ALA A 28 -5.33 6.21 11.93
C ALA A 28 -5.31 7.53 12.69
N HIS A 29 -6.30 8.39 12.44
CA HIS A 29 -6.41 9.70 13.10
C HIS A 29 -6.54 9.51 14.61
N ASP A 30 -7.47 8.67 15.03
CA ASP A 30 -7.75 8.51 16.46
C ASP A 30 -6.60 7.83 17.17
N HIS A 31 -5.91 6.92 16.50
CA HIS A 31 -4.74 6.28 17.12
C HIS A 31 -3.68 7.33 17.48
N ALA A 32 -3.42 8.26 16.57
CA ALA A 32 -2.47 9.34 16.85
C ALA A 32 -2.99 10.29 17.92
N ARG A 33 -4.24 10.73 17.80
CA ARG A 33 -4.79 11.73 18.72
C ARG A 33 -4.89 11.22 20.15
N ALA A 34 -5.19 9.92 20.32
CA ALA A 34 -5.26 9.34 21.65
C ALA A 34 -3.91 9.39 22.37
N LYS A 35 -2.82 9.46 21.63
CA LYS A 35 -1.47 9.51 22.18
C LYS A 35 -0.86 10.91 22.11
N GLY A 36 -1.64 11.92 21.74
CA GLY A 36 -1.12 13.26 21.55
C GLY A 36 -0.16 13.39 20.38
N GLY A 37 -0.26 12.48 19.42
CA GLY A 37 0.66 12.41 18.31
C GLY A 37 0.18 13.10 17.05
N ARG A 38 0.90 12.90 15.97
CA ARG A 38 0.62 13.53 14.68
C ARG A 38 -0.07 12.57 13.73
N PHE A 39 -1.01 13.09 12.97
CA PHE A 39 -1.72 12.37 11.93
C PHE A 39 -1.45 13.07 10.61
N LEU A 40 -0.83 12.36 9.66
CA LEU A 40 -0.41 12.92 8.39
C LEU A 40 -1.35 12.49 7.26
N LEU A 41 -1.43 13.33 6.23
CA LEU A 41 -2.18 12.99 5.03
C LEU A 41 -1.23 12.92 3.84
N ARG A 42 -1.21 11.77 3.19
CA ARG A 42 -0.38 11.55 2.00
C ARG A 42 -1.26 11.13 0.84
N ILE A 43 -1.20 11.86 -0.24
CA ILE A 43 -1.97 11.55 -1.45
C ILE A 43 -1.11 10.64 -2.33
N GLU A 44 -1.61 9.44 -2.59
CA GLU A 44 -0.86 8.45 -3.36
C GLU A 44 -1.24 8.55 -4.83
N ASP A 45 -0.73 9.58 -5.47
CA ASP A 45 -1.05 9.96 -6.85
C ASP A 45 0.03 9.57 -7.84
N ILE A 46 0.73 8.48 -7.56
CA ILE A 46 1.83 8.05 -8.43
C ILE A 46 1.31 7.52 -9.78
N ASP A 47 0.08 7.02 -9.80
CA ASP A 47 -0.55 6.54 -11.03
C ASP A 47 -1.22 7.72 -11.72
N GLY A 48 -0.44 8.41 -12.57
CA GLY A 48 -0.91 9.62 -13.23
C GLY A 48 -2.05 9.40 -14.21
N THR A 49 -2.22 8.17 -14.70
CA THR A 49 -3.30 7.91 -15.66
C THR A 49 -4.67 7.85 -14.99
N ARG A 50 -4.72 7.56 -13.69
CA ARG A 50 -5.99 7.42 -12.96
C ARG A 50 -6.22 8.48 -11.90
N SER A 51 -5.15 9.21 -11.53
CA SER A 51 -5.24 10.24 -10.49
C SER A 51 -5.85 11.51 -11.08
N ARG A 52 -6.78 12.12 -10.33
CA ARG A 52 -7.48 13.33 -10.79
C ARG A 52 -7.55 14.34 -9.65
N GLU A 53 -7.29 15.62 -9.98
CA GLU A 53 -7.33 16.69 -8.97
C GLU A 53 -8.68 16.83 -8.27
N PRO A 54 -9.82 16.70 -8.95
CA PRO A 54 -11.09 16.75 -8.21
C PRO A 54 -11.20 15.69 -7.12
N PHE A 55 -10.58 14.53 -7.32
CA PHE A 55 -10.59 13.51 -6.28
C PHE A 55 -9.68 13.90 -5.11
N VAL A 56 -8.57 14.59 -5.37
CA VAL A 56 -7.73 15.13 -4.29
C VAL A 56 -8.53 16.13 -3.47
N ALA A 57 -9.19 17.07 -4.14
CA ALA A 57 -10.02 18.07 -3.45
C ALA A 57 -11.11 17.38 -2.64
N GLY A 58 -11.72 16.34 -3.22
CA GLY A 58 -12.77 15.59 -2.52
C GLY A 58 -12.27 14.94 -1.25
N ILE A 59 -11.04 14.38 -1.27
CA ILE A 59 -10.45 13.78 -0.09
C ILE A 59 -10.34 14.81 1.03
N LEU A 60 -9.80 15.99 0.70
CA LEU A 60 -9.64 17.04 1.72
C LEU A 60 -10.98 17.46 2.28
N ASP A 61 -11.97 17.67 1.40
CA ASP A 61 -13.31 18.07 1.83
C ASP A 61 -13.96 17.00 2.71
N ASP A 62 -13.83 15.74 2.30
CA ASP A 62 -14.44 14.63 3.04
C ASP A 62 -13.85 14.51 4.44
N LEU A 63 -12.52 14.60 4.56
CA LEU A 63 -11.87 14.49 5.86
C LEU A 63 -12.28 15.64 6.79
N ALA A 64 -12.33 16.85 6.25
CA ALA A 64 -12.77 18.01 7.04
C ALA A 64 -14.21 17.85 7.48
N TRP A 65 -15.06 17.34 6.60
CA TRP A 65 -16.48 17.10 6.90
C TRP A 65 -16.64 16.08 8.03
N LEU A 66 -15.77 15.05 8.05
CA LEU A 66 -15.79 14.05 9.13
C LEU A 66 -15.27 14.62 10.45
N GLY A 67 -14.68 15.81 10.43
CA GLY A 67 -14.10 16.41 11.62
C GLY A 67 -12.68 15.97 11.88
N LEU A 68 -12.00 15.43 10.88
CA LEU A 68 -10.61 15.00 11.02
C LEU A 68 -9.69 16.11 10.56
N SER A 69 -8.65 16.36 11.33
CA SER A 69 -7.62 17.32 10.96
C SER A 69 -6.28 16.60 10.87
N TRP A 70 -5.45 17.06 9.95
CA TRP A 70 -4.13 16.47 9.74
C TRP A 70 -3.06 17.51 10.04
N ASP A 71 -1.87 17.02 10.32
CA ASP A 71 -0.74 17.85 10.73
C ASP A 71 0.23 18.04 9.59
N GLY A 72 0.71 19.26 9.42
CA GLY A 72 1.67 19.59 8.40
C GLY A 72 1.07 19.63 7.01
N PRO A 73 1.91 19.82 6.00
CA PRO A 73 1.42 19.91 4.62
C PRO A 73 0.97 18.54 4.10
N VAL A 74 0.03 18.58 3.16
CA VAL A 74 -0.37 17.37 2.43
C VAL A 74 0.80 16.94 1.55
N VAL A 75 1.22 15.70 1.67
CA VAL A 75 2.33 15.17 0.89
C VAL A 75 1.77 14.41 -0.32
N ARG A 76 2.37 14.61 -1.48
CA ARG A 76 1.97 13.92 -2.71
C ARG A 76 3.10 13.06 -3.21
N GLN A 77 2.80 11.81 -3.54
CA GLN A 77 3.83 10.91 -4.05
C GLN A 77 4.39 11.37 -5.39
N SER A 78 3.55 12.02 -6.20
CA SER A 78 4.02 12.54 -7.51
C SER A 78 5.14 13.57 -7.37
N GLN A 79 5.31 14.15 -6.20
CA GLN A 79 6.37 15.11 -5.94
C GLN A 79 7.57 14.49 -5.23
N ARG A 80 7.60 13.17 -5.09
CA ARG A 80 8.62 12.47 -4.33
C ARG A 80 9.36 11.42 -5.16
N LEU A 81 9.30 11.52 -6.48
CA LEU A 81 9.83 10.49 -7.36
C LEU A 81 11.33 10.27 -7.19
N ALA A 82 12.07 11.32 -6.84
CA ALA A 82 13.51 11.20 -6.61
C ALA A 82 13.83 10.25 -5.45
N LEU A 83 12.98 10.21 -4.43
CA LEU A 83 13.20 9.29 -3.30
C LEU A 83 13.05 7.84 -3.74
N TYR A 84 12.05 7.56 -4.58
CA TYR A 84 11.85 6.18 -5.06
C TYR A 84 12.96 5.78 -6.02
N ASP A 85 13.38 6.69 -6.89
CA ASP A 85 14.49 6.43 -7.80
C ASP A 85 15.77 6.12 -7.03
N ALA A 86 16.03 6.85 -5.95
CA ALA A 86 17.22 6.60 -5.14
C ALA A 86 17.18 5.21 -4.48
N ALA A 87 16.00 4.82 -4.00
CA ALA A 87 15.85 3.49 -3.39
C ALA A 87 16.06 2.39 -4.43
N LEU A 88 15.47 2.56 -5.62
CA LEU A 88 15.65 1.59 -6.70
C LEU A 88 17.11 1.50 -7.12
N ALA A 89 17.79 2.66 -7.22
CA ALA A 89 19.21 2.67 -7.61
C ALA A 89 20.05 1.92 -6.58
N ARG A 90 19.75 2.10 -5.31
CA ARG A 90 20.47 1.40 -4.25
C ARG A 90 20.28 -0.11 -4.35
N LEU A 91 19.05 -0.56 -4.58
CA LEU A 91 18.79 -1.99 -4.71
C LEU A 91 19.42 -2.55 -5.98
N ARG A 92 19.40 -1.78 -7.07
CA ARG A 92 20.00 -2.20 -8.33
C ARG A 92 21.52 -2.33 -8.18
N ALA A 93 22.16 -1.36 -7.51
CA ALA A 93 23.59 -1.39 -7.29
C ALA A 93 24.01 -2.60 -6.44
N ALA A 94 23.12 -3.06 -5.57
CA ALA A 94 23.38 -4.25 -4.75
C ALA A 94 23.11 -5.56 -5.49
N GLY A 95 22.70 -5.48 -6.77
CA GLY A 95 22.40 -6.68 -7.55
C GLY A 95 21.08 -7.33 -7.21
N LEU A 96 20.16 -6.58 -6.58
CA LEU A 96 18.94 -7.16 -6.07
C LEU A 96 17.73 -6.94 -6.98
N LEU A 97 17.91 -6.28 -8.13
CA LEU A 97 16.80 -6.05 -9.07
C LEU A 97 17.14 -6.61 -10.43
N TYR A 98 16.11 -6.97 -11.19
CA TYR A 98 16.27 -7.29 -12.61
C TYR A 98 15.08 -6.73 -13.39
N PRO A 99 15.30 -6.39 -14.68
CA PRO A 99 14.19 -5.89 -15.48
C PRO A 99 13.32 -7.04 -15.95
N CYS A 100 12.01 -6.82 -15.92
CA CYS A 100 11.04 -7.82 -16.35
C CYS A 100 10.26 -7.25 -17.52
N PHE A 101 10.33 -7.93 -18.67
CA PHE A 101 9.69 -7.49 -19.91
C PHE A 101 8.39 -8.22 -20.16
N CYS A 102 7.99 -9.12 -19.27
CA CYS A 102 6.79 -9.96 -19.44
C CYS A 102 5.52 -9.13 -19.51
N THR A 103 4.61 -9.56 -20.38
CA THR A 103 3.22 -9.10 -20.30
C THR A 103 2.47 -10.02 -19.34
N ARG A 104 1.25 -9.60 -18.97
CA ARG A 104 0.38 -10.47 -18.16
C ARG A 104 0.11 -11.78 -18.91
N ALA A 105 -0.04 -11.70 -20.24
CA ALA A 105 -0.28 -12.90 -21.03
C ALA A 105 0.92 -13.85 -21.01
N ASP A 106 2.15 -13.29 -21.06
CA ASP A 106 3.35 -14.11 -20.97
C ASP A 106 3.37 -14.89 -19.66
N ILE A 107 3.07 -14.20 -18.55
CA ILE A 107 3.09 -14.81 -17.24
C ILE A 107 2.02 -15.89 -17.13
N ALA A 108 0.81 -15.60 -17.59
CA ALA A 108 -0.29 -16.54 -17.52
C ALA A 108 0.00 -17.78 -18.34
N ARG A 109 0.61 -17.59 -19.54
CA ARG A 109 0.95 -18.73 -20.41
C ARG A 109 1.97 -19.64 -19.74
N GLU A 110 2.99 -19.05 -19.11
CA GLU A 110 4.02 -19.85 -18.45
C GLU A 110 3.42 -20.66 -17.29
N ILE A 111 2.54 -20.04 -16.52
CA ILE A 111 1.89 -20.74 -15.41
C ILE A 111 1.04 -21.91 -15.94
N ALA A 112 0.27 -21.66 -17.01
CA ALA A 112 -0.60 -22.69 -17.58
C ALA A 112 0.18 -23.87 -18.13
N GLU A 113 1.37 -23.62 -18.69
CA GLU A 113 2.21 -24.66 -19.29
C GLU A 113 3.12 -25.35 -18.28
N SER A 114 3.14 -24.86 -17.04
CA SER A 114 4.00 -25.43 -16.02
C SER A 114 3.55 -26.86 -15.68
N ALA A 115 4.51 -27.75 -15.48
CA ALA A 115 4.23 -29.11 -15.05
C ALA A 115 3.77 -29.15 -13.60
N SER A 116 4.09 -28.14 -12.83
CA SER A 116 3.68 -28.03 -11.44
C SER A 116 2.36 -27.30 -11.32
N ALA A 117 1.65 -27.51 -10.21
CA ALA A 117 0.48 -26.71 -9.91
C ALA A 117 0.90 -25.25 -9.74
N PRO A 118 0.07 -24.33 -10.22
CA PRO A 118 0.43 -22.92 -10.06
C PRO A 118 0.59 -22.55 -8.59
N HIS A 119 1.61 -21.77 -8.30
CA HIS A 119 1.78 -21.19 -6.98
C HIS A 119 0.93 -19.96 -6.85
N HIS A 120 0.13 -19.90 -5.79
CA HIS A 120 -0.65 -18.72 -5.46
C HIS A 120 -0.11 -18.13 -4.18
N GLY A 121 0.35 -16.89 -4.26
CA GLY A 121 0.79 -16.16 -3.10
C GLY A 121 -0.28 -15.21 -2.60
N PRO A 122 0.07 -14.37 -1.63
CA PRO A 122 -0.91 -13.44 -1.04
C PRO A 122 -1.51 -12.45 -2.04
N ASP A 123 -0.79 -12.14 -3.12
CA ASP A 123 -1.27 -11.20 -4.15
C ASP A 123 -1.77 -11.93 -5.40
N GLY A 124 -1.99 -13.23 -5.32
CA GLY A 124 -2.42 -14.02 -6.46
C GLY A 124 -1.28 -14.88 -7.00
N PRO A 125 -1.30 -15.25 -8.28
CA PRO A 125 -0.27 -16.14 -8.82
C PRO A 125 1.13 -15.55 -8.65
N VAL A 126 2.07 -16.41 -8.23
CA VAL A 126 3.47 -15.98 -8.05
C VAL A 126 4.14 -15.95 -9.41
N TYR A 127 4.89 -14.87 -9.67
CA TYR A 127 5.62 -14.70 -10.93
C TYR A 127 6.61 -15.87 -11.10
N PRO A 128 6.59 -16.53 -12.28
CA PRO A 128 7.42 -17.73 -12.48
C PRO A 128 8.90 -17.47 -12.79
N GLY A 129 9.30 -16.21 -12.95
CA GLY A 129 10.71 -15.89 -13.09
C GLY A 129 11.26 -15.90 -14.51
N LEU A 130 10.38 -15.68 -15.50
CA LEU A 130 10.80 -15.75 -16.90
C LEU A 130 12.00 -14.86 -17.23
N CYS A 131 12.07 -13.67 -16.66
CA CYS A 131 13.16 -12.71 -16.95
C CYS A 131 14.30 -12.76 -15.95
N ARG A 132 14.19 -13.61 -14.93
CA ARG A 132 15.18 -13.59 -13.83
C ARG A 132 16.60 -13.88 -14.31
N HIS A 133 16.74 -14.74 -15.30
CA HIS A 133 18.05 -15.20 -15.77
C HIS A 133 18.43 -14.70 -17.16
N LEU A 134 17.79 -13.61 -17.62
CA LEU A 134 18.20 -13.01 -18.89
C LEU A 134 19.65 -12.58 -18.81
N ASP A 135 20.36 -12.74 -19.91
CA ASP A 135 21.73 -12.25 -20.01
C ASP A 135 21.72 -10.75 -19.74
N PRO A 136 22.56 -10.24 -18.81
CA PRO A 136 22.54 -8.81 -18.48
C PRO A 136 22.76 -7.89 -19.67
N ALA A 137 23.66 -8.26 -20.60
CA ALA A 137 23.90 -7.42 -21.77
C ALA A 137 22.67 -7.40 -22.69
N ALA A 138 21.99 -8.54 -22.85
CA ALA A 138 20.78 -8.59 -23.65
C ALA A 138 19.66 -7.79 -23.01
N ALA A 139 19.52 -7.85 -21.68
CA ALA A 139 18.51 -7.07 -20.99
C ALA A 139 18.80 -5.58 -21.12
N ALA A 140 20.07 -5.19 -20.98
CA ALA A 140 20.45 -3.77 -21.12
C ALA A 140 20.16 -3.26 -22.54
N ALA A 141 20.37 -4.09 -23.55
CA ALA A 141 20.08 -3.72 -24.92
C ALA A 141 18.59 -3.48 -25.13
N ARG A 142 17.75 -4.31 -24.50
CA ARG A 142 16.29 -4.12 -24.60
C ARG A 142 15.85 -2.84 -23.94
N ILE A 143 16.44 -2.51 -22.78
CA ILE A 143 16.16 -1.24 -22.10
C ILE A 143 16.60 -0.08 -22.97
N ALA A 144 17.80 -0.15 -23.54
CA ALA A 144 18.32 0.91 -24.40
C ALA A 144 17.45 1.12 -25.65
N ALA A 145 16.83 0.05 -26.12
CA ALA A 145 15.92 0.12 -27.27
C ALA A 145 14.54 0.67 -26.89
N GLY A 146 14.32 1.00 -25.62
CA GLY A 146 13.07 1.57 -25.18
C GLY A 146 11.97 0.56 -24.88
N GLU A 147 12.32 -0.71 -24.75
CA GLU A 147 11.28 -1.74 -24.48
C GLU A 147 10.72 -1.53 -23.07
N PRO A 148 9.39 -1.48 -22.91
CA PRO A 148 8.79 -1.31 -21.58
C PRO A 148 9.17 -2.43 -20.65
N HIS A 149 9.49 -2.09 -19.42
CA HIS A 149 9.89 -3.09 -18.43
C HIS A 149 9.53 -2.64 -17.03
N ALA A 150 9.33 -3.63 -16.17
CA ALA A 150 9.19 -3.42 -14.73
C ALA A 150 10.51 -3.80 -14.08
N TRP A 151 10.71 -3.36 -12.85
CA TRP A 151 11.84 -3.81 -12.04
C TRP A 151 11.32 -4.73 -10.94
N ARG A 152 11.88 -5.94 -10.89
CA ARG A 152 11.51 -6.94 -9.88
C ARG A 152 12.63 -7.18 -8.90
N LEU A 153 12.25 -7.45 -7.65
CA LEU A 153 13.21 -7.80 -6.60
C LEU A 153 13.61 -9.27 -6.78
N ARG A 154 14.93 -9.54 -6.73
CA ARG A 154 15.43 -10.91 -6.64
C ARG A 154 15.19 -11.41 -5.22
N MET A 155 14.11 -12.14 -5.03
CA MET A 155 13.69 -12.52 -3.69
C MET A 155 14.70 -13.38 -2.98
N GLU A 156 15.26 -14.39 -3.66
CA GLU A 156 16.16 -15.33 -3.02
C GLU A 156 17.44 -14.66 -2.47
N PRO A 157 18.18 -13.88 -3.28
CA PRO A 157 19.34 -13.20 -2.71
C PRO A 157 18.97 -12.12 -1.70
N ALA A 158 17.81 -11.50 -1.82
CA ALA A 158 17.38 -10.53 -0.83
C ALA A 158 17.20 -11.20 0.53
N LEU A 159 16.56 -12.36 0.56
CA LEU A 159 16.36 -13.10 1.80
C LEU A 159 17.69 -13.58 2.39
N ALA A 160 18.61 -14.02 1.52
CA ALA A 160 19.93 -14.44 1.99
C ALA A 160 20.67 -13.28 2.64
N ARG A 161 20.48 -12.08 2.11
CA ARG A 161 21.16 -10.88 2.62
C ARG A 161 20.64 -10.46 3.99
N THR A 162 19.34 -10.55 4.23
CA THR A 162 18.76 -10.06 5.48
C THR A 162 18.60 -11.14 6.54
N GLY A 163 18.42 -12.39 6.13
CA GLY A 163 18.02 -13.44 7.04
C GLY A 163 16.59 -13.25 7.52
N LEU A 164 16.26 -13.94 8.60
CA LEU A 164 14.93 -13.93 9.18
C LEU A 164 14.61 -12.56 9.77
N LEU A 165 13.41 -12.07 9.50
CA LEU A 165 12.98 -10.74 9.96
C LEU A 165 11.67 -10.85 10.73
N HIS A 166 11.45 -9.87 11.61
CA HIS A 166 10.27 -9.83 12.47
C HIS A 166 9.67 -8.42 12.45
N TRP A 167 8.39 -8.35 12.74
CA TRP A 167 7.70 -7.07 12.90
C TRP A 167 6.60 -7.26 13.95
N HIS A 168 6.06 -6.16 14.46
CA HIS A 168 5.08 -6.19 15.54
C HIS A 168 3.76 -5.55 15.10
N ASP A 169 2.66 -6.27 15.35
CA ASP A 169 1.31 -5.78 15.15
C ASP A 169 0.66 -5.59 16.52
N VAL A 170 0.03 -4.43 16.72
CA VAL A 170 -0.57 -4.10 18.03
C VAL A 170 -1.56 -5.19 18.48
N ASP A 171 -2.33 -5.71 17.53
CA ASP A 171 -3.37 -6.70 17.86
C ASP A 171 -2.86 -8.13 17.73
N ALA A 172 -2.10 -8.43 16.67
CA ALA A 172 -1.66 -9.81 16.41
C ALA A 172 -0.36 -10.17 17.12
N GLY A 173 0.37 -9.19 17.64
CA GLY A 173 1.62 -9.45 18.37
C GLY A 173 2.82 -9.56 17.44
N ASP A 174 3.86 -10.20 17.93
CA ASP A 174 5.11 -10.35 17.17
C ASP A 174 4.91 -11.33 16.02
N ARG A 175 5.36 -10.92 14.84
CA ARG A 175 5.20 -11.70 13.62
C ARG A 175 6.54 -11.99 13.00
N THR A 176 6.66 -13.17 12.42
CA THR A 176 7.82 -13.52 11.61
C THR A 176 7.46 -13.29 10.15
N ALA A 177 8.26 -12.50 9.46
CA ALA A 177 7.97 -12.15 8.06
C ALA A 177 8.23 -13.34 7.14
N ASP A 178 7.34 -13.50 6.15
CA ASP A 178 7.49 -14.52 5.11
C ASP A 178 7.37 -13.86 3.73
N PRO A 179 8.35 -13.04 3.33
CA PRO A 179 8.25 -12.37 2.03
C PRO A 179 8.37 -13.33 0.85
N ALA A 180 9.00 -14.50 1.06
CA ALA A 180 9.18 -15.47 -0.04
C ALA A 180 7.87 -15.88 -0.68
N ALA A 181 6.77 -15.85 0.08
CA ALA A 181 5.46 -16.24 -0.44
C ALA A 181 5.01 -15.34 -1.60
N PHE A 182 5.57 -14.12 -1.70
CA PHE A 182 5.21 -13.17 -2.77
C PHE A 182 6.01 -13.41 -4.05
N GLY A 183 7.10 -14.15 -4.00
CA GLY A 183 7.98 -14.29 -5.16
C GLY A 183 8.72 -12.99 -5.47
N ASP A 184 9.16 -12.86 -6.71
CA ASP A 184 9.93 -11.66 -7.14
C ASP A 184 8.96 -10.53 -7.42
N VAL A 185 8.70 -9.72 -6.40
CA VAL A 185 7.70 -8.66 -6.49
C VAL A 185 8.18 -7.52 -7.37
N VAL A 186 7.21 -6.82 -7.98
CA VAL A 186 7.48 -5.61 -8.77
C VAL A 186 7.71 -4.44 -7.82
N LEU A 187 8.82 -3.72 -8.03
CA LEU A 187 9.11 -2.52 -7.25
C LEU A 187 9.00 -1.25 -8.08
N ALA A 188 9.13 -1.36 -9.41
CA ALA A 188 8.81 -0.25 -10.31
C ALA A 188 8.04 -0.83 -11.50
N ARG A 189 6.95 -0.17 -11.84
CA ARG A 189 6.05 -0.69 -12.87
C ARG A 189 6.40 -0.11 -14.23
N LYS A 190 5.89 -0.73 -15.29
CA LYS A 190 6.05 -0.21 -16.63
C LYS A 190 5.39 1.17 -16.79
N ASP A 191 4.29 1.35 -16.07
CA ASP A 191 3.44 2.54 -16.20
C ASP A 191 3.45 3.45 -14.97
N ALA A 192 4.32 3.16 -14.00
CA ALA A 192 4.44 4.00 -12.82
C ALA A 192 5.85 3.84 -12.23
N PRO A 193 6.43 4.94 -11.73
CA PRO A 193 7.84 4.91 -11.31
C PRO A 193 8.14 4.08 -10.08
N ALA A 194 7.12 3.71 -9.31
CA ALA A 194 7.31 2.85 -8.15
C ALA A 194 6.03 2.06 -7.90
N SER A 195 6.20 0.86 -7.34
CA SER A 195 5.05 0.07 -6.89
C SER A 195 4.59 0.58 -5.54
N TYR A 196 3.40 0.14 -5.13
CA TYR A 196 2.90 0.43 -3.78
C TYR A 196 3.90 -0.03 -2.72
N HIS A 197 4.43 -1.25 -2.86
CA HIS A 197 5.36 -1.79 -1.86
C HIS A 197 6.55 -0.87 -1.63
N LEU A 198 7.17 -0.40 -2.70
CA LEU A 198 8.33 0.45 -2.56
C LEU A 198 7.97 1.83 -2.04
N ALA A 199 6.94 2.44 -2.64
CA ALA A 199 6.60 3.82 -2.30
C ALA A 199 6.15 3.96 -0.85
N VAL A 200 5.28 3.03 -0.37
CA VAL A 200 4.80 3.13 1.00
C VAL A 200 5.93 2.95 2.00
N THR A 201 6.84 2.04 1.71
CA THR A 201 7.98 1.77 2.60
C THR A 201 8.89 2.99 2.70
N VAL A 202 9.22 3.57 1.56
CA VAL A 202 10.09 4.75 1.52
C VAL A 202 9.42 5.94 2.19
N ASP A 203 8.14 6.17 1.87
CA ASP A 203 7.44 7.35 2.39
C ASP A 203 7.21 7.27 3.90
N ASP A 204 6.82 6.09 4.40
CA ASP A 204 6.60 5.97 5.84
C ASP A 204 7.89 6.26 6.61
N ALA A 205 9.02 5.79 6.10
CA ALA A 205 10.30 6.08 6.74
C ALA A 205 10.65 7.57 6.63
N ALA A 206 10.52 8.14 5.43
CA ALA A 206 10.91 9.54 5.21
C ALA A 206 10.05 10.50 6.03
N GLN A 207 8.79 10.17 6.26
CA GLN A 207 7.89 11.02 7.03
C GLN A 207 7.91 10.73 8.52
N GLY A 208 8.71 9.77 8.95
CA GLY A 208 8.82 9.46 10.39
C GLY A 208 7.60 8.78 10.96
N VAL A 209 6.85 8.05 10.14
CA VAL A 209 5.68 7.32 10.62
C VAL A 209 6.13 6.23 11.59
N THR A 210 5.58 6.27 12.80
CA THR A 210 5.94 5.30 13.85
C THR A 210 4.96 4.15 13.92
N HIS A 211 3.71 4.41 13.56
CA HIS A 211 2.64 3.42 13.62
C HIS A 211 1.87 3.44 12.31
N VAL A 212 1.92 2.34 11.58
CA VAL A 212 1.16 2.19 10.33
C VAL A 212 -0.18 1.55 10.68
N VAL A 213 -1.24 2.35 10.60
CA VAL A 213 -2.61 1.90 10.87
C VAL A 213 -3.31 1.84 9.52
N ARG A 214 -3.69 0.65 9.10
CA ARG A 214 -4.26 0.44 7.76
C ARG A 214 -5.16 -0.79 7.74
N GLY A 215 -5.80 -1.05 6.61
CA GLY A 215 -6.72 -2.17 6.52
C GLY A 215 -6.05 -3.53 6.57
N VAL A 216 -6.76 -4.51 7.10
CA VAL A 216 -6.22 -5.86 7.31
C VAL A 216 -5.92 -6.56 5.98
N ASP A 217 -6.47 -6.08 4.87
CA ASP A 217 -6.13 -6.62 3.55
C ASP A 217 -4.65 -6.43 3.23
N LEU A 218 -3.99 -5.47 3.86
CA LEU A 218 -2.57 -5.22 3.65
C LEU A 218 -1.66 -5.94 4.65
N TYR A 219 -2.24 -6.70 5.55
CA TYR A 219 -1.48 -7.43 6.56
C TYR A 219 -0.40 -8.33 5.91
N PRO A 220 -0.72 -9.14 4.89
CA PRO A 220 0.32 -9.98 4.29
C PRO A 220 1.44 -9.17 3.64
N ALA A 221 1.11 -8.02 3.03
CA ALA A 221 2.10 -7.19 2.36
C ALA A 221 3.16 -6.66 3.32
N THR A 222 2.86 -6.62 4.61
CA THR A 222 3.83 -6.16 5.61
C THR A 222 5.12 -6.97 5.55
N ASP A 223 5.04 -8.25 5.21
CA ASP A 223 6.25 -9.07 5.10
C ASP A 223 7.21 -8.52 4.04
N VAL A 224 6.66 -8.06 2.91
CA VAL A 224 7.49 -7.46 1.85
C VAL A 224 8.02 -6.10 2.32
N HIS A 225 7.18 -5.30 2.99
CA HIS A 225 7.61 -3.99 3.47
C HIS A 225 8.72 -4.13 4.51
N ARG A 226 8.63 -5.16 5.37
CA ARG A 226 9.68 -5.43 6.35
C ARG A 226 11.00 -5.77 5.66
N LEU A 227 10.94 -6.59 4.61
CA LEU A 227 12.13 -6.93 3.84
C LEU A 227 12.76 -5.68 3.22
N LEU A 228 11.94 -4.82 2.62
CA LEU A 228 12.45 -3.60 2.00
C LEU A 228 13.08 -2.67 3.03
N GLN A 229 12.49 -2.58 4.23
CA GLN A 229 13.08 -1.79 5.30
C GLN A 229 14.48 -2.27 5.62
N ALA A 230 14.65 -3.58 5.74
CA ALA A 230 15.96 -4.15 6.06
C ALA A 230 16.96 -3.90 4.95
N LEU A 231 16.55 -4.09 3.70
CA LEU A 231 17.44 -3.91 2.55
C LEU A 231 17.87 -2.46 2.38
N LEU A 232 17.02 -1.52 2.77
CA LEU A 232 17.27 -0.09 2.59
C LEU A 232 17.70 0.60 3.89
N ASP A 233 17.91 -0.17 4.96
CA ASP A 233 18.31 0.37 6.27
C ASP A 233 17.34 1.42 6.80
N LEU A 234 16.05 1.12 6.67
CA LEU A 234 14.99 2.00 7.16
C LEU A 234 14.43 1.48 8.48
N PRO A 235 13.90 2.36 9.32
CA PRO A 235 13.28 1.90 10.57
C PRO A 235 12.02 1.08 10.29
N THR A 236 11.69 0.21 11.23
CA THR A 236 10.49 -0.63 11.14
C THR A 236 9.42 -0.04 12.03
N PRO A 237 8.29 0.43 11.47
CA PRO A 237 7.21 0.92 12.31
C PRO A 237 6.50 -0.21 13.03
N VAL A 238 5.73 0.16 14.04
CA VAL A 238 4.73 -0.72 14.62
C VAL A 238 3.51 -0.71 13.70
N TYR A 239 2.82 -1.82 13.56
CA TYR A 239 1.68 -1.95 12.67
C TYR A 239 0.41 -2.21 13.45
N ARG A 240 -0.70 -1.74 12.92
CA ARG A 240 -2.03 -2.09 13.38
C ARG A 240 -2.93 -2.24 12.17
N HIS A 241 -3.49 -3.42 11.99
CA HIS A 241 -4.34 -3.71 10.83
C HIS A 241 -5.78 -3.82 11.29
N HIS A 242 -6.60 -2.86 10.88
CA HIS A 242 -8.00 -2.80 11.31
C HIS A 242 -8.88 -3.61 10.34
N PRO A 243 -10.06 -4.05 10.80
CA PRO A 243 -10.95 -4.79 9.92
C PRO A 243 -11.46 -3.94 8.77
N LEU A 244 -11.94 -4.61 7.73
CA LEU A 244 -12.54 -3.94 6.57
C LEU A 244 -14.05 -3.90 6.74
N LEU A 245 -14.68 -2.85 6.22
CA LEU A 245 -16.14 -2.77 6.19
C LEU A 245 -16.66 -3.56 5.00
N THR A 246 -17.76 -4.28 5.23
CA THR A 246 -18.50 -4.97 4.17
C THR A 246 -19.88 -4.37 4.05
N GLY A 247 -20.47 -4.49 2.87
CA GLY A 247 -21.81 -4.01 2.61
C GLY A 247 -22.86 -5.07 2.86
N PRO A 248 -24.13 -4.72 2.53
CA PRO A 248 -25.22 -5.66 2.77
C PRO A 248 -25.09 -7.02 2.06
N ASP A 249 -24.33 -7.06 0.97
CA ASP A 249 -24.10 -8.32 0.26
C ASP A 249 -22.97 -9.15 0.88
N GLY A 250 -22.37 -8.67 1.97
CA GLY A 250 -21.30 -9.39 2.65
C GLY A 250 -19.93 -9.23 2.02
N THR A 251 -19.83 -8.48 0.92
CA THR A 251 -18.56 -8.28 0.26
C THR A 251 -17.94 -6.94 0.69
N ARG A 252 -16.62 -6.83 0.50
CA ARG A 252 -15.89 -5.61 0.80
C ARG A 252 -16.49 -4.44 0.04
N LEU A 253 -16.57 -3.28 0.71
CA LEU A 253 -17.11 -2.09 0.08
C LEU A 253 -16.30 -1.68 -1.13
N ALA A 254 -17.00 -1.36 -2.21
CA ALA A 254 -16.39 -0.91 -3.44
C ALA A 254 -17.45 -0.13 -4.22
N LYS A 255 -16.97 0.71 -5.13
CA LYS A 255 -17.86 1.47 -5.98
C LYS A 255 -18.85 0.58 -6.75
N ARG A 256 -18.37 -0.56 -7.21
CA ARG A 256 -19.18 -1.46 -8.05
C ARG A 256 -20.31 -2.14 -7.29
N ASN A 257 -20.26 -2.23 -5.95
CA ASN A 257 -21.36 -2.83 -5.20
C ASN A 257 -22.22 -1.78 -4.48
N GLY A 258 -22.22 -0.58 -5.01
CA GLY A 258 -23.16 0.45 -4.61
C GLY A 258 -22.84 1.16 -3.30
N ALA A 259 -21.60 1.09 -2.84
CA ALA A 259 -21.22 1.81 -1.63
C ALA A 259 -21.38 3.32 -1.87
N PRO A 260 -22.12 4.04 -1.00
CA PRO A 260 -22.31 5.48 -1.22
C PRO A 260 -21.00 6.22 -1.04
N ALA A 261 -20.75 7.20 -1.90
CA ALA A 261 -19.61 8.08 -1.75
C ALA A 261 -19.85 9.04 -0.59
N LEU A 262 -18.77 9.37 0.13
CA LEU A 262 -18.88 10.36 1.19
C LEU A 262 -19.36 11.71 0.63
N ALA A 263 -18.92 12.07 -0.56
CA ALA A 263 -19.35 13.30 -1.20
C ALA A 263 -20.87 13.36 -1.39
N ASP A 264 -21.48 12.21 -1.71
CA ASP A 264 -22.94 12.17 -1.87
C ASP A 264 -23.63 12.43 -0.54
N LEU A 265 -23.13 11.85 0.55
CA LEU A 265 -23.70 12.07 1.88
C LEU A 265 -23.52 13.52 2.31
N ARG A 266 -22.35 14.08 2.04
CA ARG A 266 -22.05 15.47 2.37
C ARG A 266 -22.99 16.43 1.63
N GLN A 267 -23.17 16.20 0.34
CA GLN A 267 -24.01 17.04 -0.49
C GLN A 267 -25.49 16.89 -0.13
N ALA A 268 -25.87 15.74 0.42
CA ALA A 268 -27.24 15.53 0.89
C ALA A 268 -27.51 16.18 2.25
N GLY A 269 -26.51 16.82 2.85
CA GLY A 269 -26.67 17.50 4.11
C GLY A 269 -26.50 16.65 5.34
N GLU A 270 -25.94 15.44 5.19
CA GLU A 270 -25.66 14.59 6.33
C GLU A 270 -24.60 15.21 7.23
N ASP A 271 -24.66 14.89 8.52
CA ASP A 271 -23.71 15.39 9.50
C ASP A 271 -22.50 14.47 9.54
N GLY A 272 -21.36 14.94 9.00
CA GLY A 272 -20.15 14.12 8.91
C GLY A 272 -19.55 13.78 10.26
N ARG A 273 -19.59 14.72 11.20
CA ARG A 273 -19.06 14.45 12.55
C ARG A 273 -19.89 13.40 13.26
N ALA A 274 -21.21 13.45 13.08
CA ALA A 274 -22.08 12.43 13.65
C ALA A 274 -21.82 11.07 13.02
N LEU A 275 -21.58 11.03 11.71
CA LEU A 275 -21.21 9.79 11.04
C LEU A 275 -19.90 9.23 11.60
N ALA A 276 -18.89 10.10 11.76
CA ALA A 276 -17.62 9.66 12.31
C ALA A 276 -17.79 9.07 13.71
N ASP A 277 -18.61 9.72 14.56
CA ASP A 277 -18.85 9.25 15.90
C ASP A 277 -19.53 7.87 15.90
N ARG A 278 -20.49 7.67 14.98
CA ARG A 278 -21.11 6.36 14.87
C ARG A 278 -20.12 5.29 14.44
N LEU A 279 -19.25 5.62 13.49
CA LEU A 279 -18.22 4.67 13.06
C LEU A 279 -17.26 4.32 14.20
N ARG A 280 -16.95 5.29 15.05
CA ARG A 280 -16.04 5.08 16.19
C ARG A 280 -16.58 4.06 17.18
N VAL A 281 -17.89 4.01 17.37
CA VAL A 281 -18.51 3.09 18.31
C VAL A 281 -19.10 1.86 17.64
N GLY A 282 -18.76 1.64 16.36
CA GLY A 282 -19.19 0.46 15.65
C GLY A 282 -20.63 0.44 15.20
N ARG A 283 -21.28 1.62 15.19
CA ARG A 283 -22.66 1.73 14.71
C ARG A 283 -22.65 1.97 13.21
N LEU A 284 -22.67 0.89 12.47
CA LEU A 284 -22.63 0.95 11.02
C LEU A 284 -24.05 1.04 10.45
N PRO A 285 -24.20 1.56 9.23
CA PRO A 285 -25.50 1.52 8.57
C PRO A 285 -26.01 0.09 8.47
N ILE A 286 -27.34 -0.04 8.37
CA ILE A 286 -27.99 -1.36 8.32
C ILE A 286 -27.36 -2.19 7.19
N GLY A 287 -26.95 -3.40 7.51
CA GLY A 287 -26.35 -4.33 6.57
C GLY A 287 -24.85 -4.23 6.45
N PHE A 288 -24.24 -3.19 7.01
CA PHE A 288 -22.78 -3.04 6.97
C PHE A 288 -22.14 -3.70 8.18
N ALA A 289 -20.94 -4.23 8.03
CA ALA A 289 -20.22 -4.90 9.10
C ALA A 289 -18.72 -4.62 8.97
N ALA A 290 -17.99 -4.78 10.09
CA ALA A 290 -16.53 -4.71 10.09
C ALA A 290 -16.01 -6.13 10.18
N ARG A 291 -15.15 -6.53 9.25
CA ARG A 291 -14.67 -7.91 9.18
C ARG A 291 -13.17 -7.98 8.99
N ASP A 292 -12.56 -8.95 9.64
CA ASP A 292 -11.17 -9.29 9.37
C ASP A 292 -11.11 -10.08 8.06
N ALA A 293 -10.02 -9.88 7.33
CA ALA A 293 -9.85 -10.52 6.03
C ALA A 293 -9.63 -12.02 6.17
#